data_f24751ce83fa83d12fde56685b85aa0e
#
_entry.id   f24751ce83fa83d12fde56685b85aa0e
#
_cell.length_a   1.000
_cell.length_b   1.000
_cell.length_c   1.000
_cell.angle_alpha   90.00
_cell.angle_beta   90.00
_cell.angle_gamma   90.00
#
_symmetry.space_group_name_H-M   'P 1'
#
loop_
_entity.id
_entity.type
_entity.pdbx_description
1 polymer ?
#
loop_
_entity_poly.entity_id
_entity_poly.type
_entity_poly.pdbx_seq_one_letter_code
_entity_poly.pdbx_strand_id
1 'polypeptide(L)'
;AVYLPLAEVAEYGPALLDNLEQSELVCLDDLDAVAGDAIWEEALFHLFNRLRDAGRRLLLAADASPRELAIKLPDLQSRLSLALVFQLQQLSDEDKLRALQLRASRRGLNLPDDVGRFILTRGSRSMNALFELLDQLDQASLQAQRKLTIPFLKETLGW
;
A
#
# COMPACT_ATOMS: atom_id res chain seq x y z
N ALA A 1 -0.19 -16.68 -7.29
CA ALA A 1 -0.90 -15.64 -6.55
C ALA A 1 -1.43 -14.59 -7.51
N VAL A 2 -2.56 -14.00 -7.19
CA VAL A 2 -3.16 -12.86 -7.91
C VAL A 2 -3.23 -11.69 -6.93
N TYR A 3 -2.92 -10.48 -7.43
CA TYR A 3 -3.06 -9.22 -6.68
C TYR A 3 -3.95 -8.27 -7.48
N LEU A 4 -4.98 -7.72 -6.84
CA LEU A 4 -5.93 -6.78 -7.42
C LEU A 4 -6.05 -5.54 -6.51
N PRO A 5 -5.56 -4.37 -6.94
CA PRO A 5 -5.80 -3.09 -6.26
C PRO A 5 -7.19 -2.57 -6.65
N LEU A 6 -8.18 -2.77 -5.79
CA LEU A 6 -9.59 -2.48 -6.11
C LEU A 6 -9.83 -0.99 -6.42
N ALA A 7 -9.09 -0.08 -5.80
CA ALA A 7 -9.15 1.34 -6.13
C ALA A 7 -8.81 1.65 -7.59
N GLU A 8 -7.93 0.85 -8.22
CA GLU A 8 -7.53 1.05 -9.62
C GLU A 8 -8.42 0.30 -10.61
N VAL A 9 -9.00 -0.84 -10.18
CA VAL A 9 -9.68 -1.76 -11.10
C VAL A 9 -11.20 -1.81 -10.93
N ALA A 10 -11.77 -1.07 -9.95
CA ALA A 10 -13.20 -1.12 -9.66
C ALA A 10 -14.08 -0.73 -10.88
N GLU A 11 -13.62 0.14 -11.76
CA GLU A 11 -14.35 0.56 -12.95
C GLU A 11 -14.61 -0.57 -13.97
N TYR A 12 -13.79 -1.62 -13.97
CA TYR A 12 -13.96 -2.77 -14.86
C TYR A 12 -15.01 -3.76 -14.36
N GLY A 13 -15.55 -3.53 -13.17
CA GLY A 13 -16.64 -4.30 -12.57
C GLY A 13 -16.19 -5.61 -11.92
N PRO A 14 -17.10 -6.23 -11.13
CA PRO A 14 -16.81 -7.37 -10.29
C PRO A 14 -16.54 -8.69 -11.04
N ALA A 15 -16.74 -8.75 -12.35
CA ALA A 15 -16.36 -9.91 -13.19
C ALA A 15 -14.85 -10.21 -13.12
N LEU A 16 -14.01 -9.24 -12.68
CA LEU A 16 -12.60 -9.45 -12.37
C LEU A 16 -12.37 -10.49 -11.29
N LEU A 17 -13.36 -10.76 -10.45
CA LEU A 17 -13.30 -11.74 -9.37
C LEU A 17 -13.61 -13.18 -9.81
N ASP A 18 -13.96 -13.38 -11.11
CA ASP A 18 -14.28 -14.69 -11.62
C ASP A 18 -13.03 -15.58 -11.78
N ASN A 19 -13.18 -16.86 -11.44
CA ASN A 19 -12.15 -17.90 -11.55
C ASN A 19 -10.88 -17.68 -10.69
N LEU A 20 -10.89 -16.75 -9.76
CA LEU A 20 -9.75 -16.49 -8.87
C LEU A 20 -9.47 -17.67 -7.92
N GLU A 21 -10.43 -18.55 -7.68
CA GLU A 21 -10.27 -19.78 -6.89
C GLU A 21 -9.28 -20.78 -7.50
N GLN A 22 -8.86 -20.60 -8.74
CA GLN A 22 -7.78 -21.38 -9.36
C GLN A 22 -6.40 -20.98 -8.82
N SER A 23 -6.26 -19.81 -8.20
CA SER A 23 -5.02 -19.32 -7.60
C SER A 23 -4.89 -19.81 -6.15
N GLU A 24 -3.66 -20.12 -5.73
CA GLU A 24 -3.38 -20.52 -4.34
C GLU A 24 -3.57 -19.39 -3.33
N LEU A 25 -3.36 -18.15 -3.77
CA LEU A 25 -3.49 -16.95 -2.97
C LEU A 25 -4.09 -15.83 -3.83
N VAL A 26 -5.14 -15.21 -3.32
CA VAL A 26 -5.74 -13.99 -3.86
C VAL A 26 -5.51 -12.86 -2.87
N CYS A 27 -4.97 -11.75 -3.34
CA CYS A 27 -4.76 -10.53 -2.56
C CYS A 27 -5.65 -9.43 -3.17
N LEU A 28 -6.57 -8.88 -2.37
CA LEU A 28 -7.39 -7.73 -2.74
C LEU A 28 -6.97 -6.56 -1.86
N ASP A 29 -6.52 -5.48 -2.49
CA ASP A 29 -6.12 -4.25 -1.82
C ASP A 29 -7.19 -3.18 -1.97
N ASP A 30 -7.21 -2.19 -1.09
CA ASP A 30 -8.16 -1.08 -1.09
C ASP A 30 -9.63 -1.56 -1.07
N LEU A 31 -9.97 -2.50 -0.17
CA LEU A 31 -11.33 -3.06 -0.06
C LEU A 31 -12.39 -1.97 0.21
N ASP A 32 -11.99 -0.90 0.87
CA ASP A 32 -12.83 0.27 1.14
C ASP A 32 -13.29 0.99 -0.14
N ALA A 33 -12.55 0.90 -1.25
CA ALA A 33 -12.93 1.49 -2.54
C ALA A 33 -14.24 0.94 -3.12
N VAL A 34 -14.61 -0.30 -2.75
CA VAL A 34 -15.82 -0.98 -3.24
C VAL A 34 -16.84 -1.25 -2.11
N ALA A 35 -16.52 -0.87 -0.89
CA ALA A 35 -17.41 -1.01 0.25
C ALA A 35 -18.67 -0.14 0.08
N GLY A 36 -19.84 -0.70 0.33
CA GLY A 36 -21.14 -0.04 0.14
C GLY A 36 -21.74 -0.20 -1.26
N ASP A 37 -21.01 -0.76 -2.22
CA ASP A 37 -21.54 -1.16 -3.53
C ASP A 37 -22.10 -2.58 -3.45
N ALA A 38 -23.42 -2.71 -3.64
CA ALA A 38 -24.11 -3.99 -3.48
C ALA A 38 -23.64 -5.06 -4.47
N ILE A 39 -23.26 -4.68 -5.69
CA ILE A 39 -22.83 -5.61 -6.73
C ILE A 39 -21.44 -6.17 -6.39
N TRP A 40 -20.56 -5.29 -5.95
CA TRP A 40 -19.22 -5.69 -5.50
C TRP A 40 -19.27 -6.55 -4.22
N GLU A 41 -20.10 -6.17 -3.26
CA GLU A 41 -20.24 -6.92 -2.01
C GLU A 41 -20.78 -8.34 -2.23
N GLU A 42 -21.75 -8.51 -3.13
CA GLU A 42 -22.26 -9.82 -3.51
C GLU A 42 -21.17 -10.67 -4.20
N ALA A 43 -20.43 -10.09 -5.14
CA ALA A 43 -19.35 -10.76 -5.84
C ALA A 43 -18.21 -11.17 -4.89
N LEU A 44 -17.84 -10.30 -3.96
CA LEU A 44 -16.84 -10.58 -2.91
C LEU A 44 -17.31 -11.70 -1.97
N PHE A 45 -18.57 -11.71 -1.58
CA PHE A 45 -19.14 -12.79 -0.78
C PHE A 45 -19.08 -14.13 -1.51
N HIS A 46 -19.41 -14.16 -2.79
CA HIS A 46 -19.31 -15.36 -3.61
C HIS A 46 -17.86 -15.80 -3.80
N LEU A 47 -16.93 -14.87 -4.06
CA LEU A 47 -15.51 -15.18 -4.13
C LEU A 47 -15.01 -15.80 -2.83
N PHE A 48 -15.36 -15.20 -1.68
CA PHE A 48 -14.98 -15.74 -0.37
C PHE A 48 -15.40 -17.20 -0.21
N ASN A 49 -16.64 -17.53 -0.59
CA ASN A 49 -17.15 -18.90 -0.50
C ASN A 49 -16.38 -19.83 -1.45
N ARG A 50 -16.17 -19.45 -2.72
CA ARG A 50 -15.40 -20.26 -3.69
C ARG A 50 -13.99 -20.53 -3.22
N LEU A 51 -13.28 -19.51 -2.72
CA LEU A 51 -11.91 -19.66 -2.21
C LEU A 51 -11.86 -20.60 -1.00
N ARG A 52 -12.80 -20.44 -0.06
CA ARG A 52 -12.89 -21.32 1.11
C ARG A 52 -13.15 -22.78 0.69
N ASP A 53 -14.12 -23.01 -0.19
CA ASP A 53 -14.51 -24.34 -0.64
C ASP A 53 -13.38 -25.01 -1.45
N ALA A 54 -12.56 -24.24 -2.15
CA ALA A 54 -11.36 -24.70 -2.85
C ALA A 54 -10.11 -24.79 -1.92
N GLY A 55 -10.22 -24.44 -0.63
CA GLY A 55 -9.08 -24.44 0.31
C GLY A 55 -8.00 -23.42 -0.06
N ARG A 56 -8.38 -22.30 -0.67
CA ARG A 56 -7.46 -21.24 -1.10
C ARG A 56 -7.36 -20.13 -0.06
N ARG A 57 -6.30 -19.34 -0.15
CA ARG A 57 -6.03 -18.25 0.78
C ARG A 57 -6.47 -16.92 0.19
N LEU A 58 -7.09 -16.09 1.05
CA LEU A 58 -7.49 -14.73 0.73
C LEU A 58 -6.77 -13.79 1.69
N LEU A 59 -6.12 -12.78 1.14
CA LEU A 59 -5.54 -11.65 1.87
C LEU A 59 -6.29 -10.39 1.44
N LEU A 60 -6.76 -9.64 2.40
CA LEU A 60 -7.47 -8.38 2.19
C LEU A 60 -6.70 -7.24 2.86
N ALA A 61 -6.65 -6.08 2.23
CA ALA A 61 -6.18 -4.86 2.86
C ALA A 61 -7.22 -3.74 2.67
N ALA A 62 -7.31 -2.86 3.66
CA ALA A 62 -8.21 -1.73 3.69
C ALA A 62 -7.70 -0.67 4.68
N ASP A 63 -8.16 0.57 4.54
CA ASP A 63 -7.82 1.68 5.44
C ASP A 63 -8.57 1.64 6.77
N ALA A 64 -9.59 0.75 6.88
CA ALA A 64 -10.42 0.61 8.07
C ALA A 64 -10.51 -0.85 8.53
N SER A 65 -10.83 -1.04 9.81
CA SER A 65 -11.11 -2.38 10.34
C SER A 65 -12.36 -2.99 9.70
N PRO A 66 -12.53 -4.34 9.70
CA PRO A 66 -13.73 -4.98 9.13
C PRO A 66 -15.05 -4.47 9.70
N ARG A 67 -15.05 -3.94 10.94
CA ARG A 67 -16.24 -3.40 11.58
C ARG A 67 -16.56 -1.96 11.17
N GLU A 68 -15.54 -1.22 10.74
CA GLU A 68 -15.62 0.19 10.34
C GLU A 68 -15.83 0.35 8.84
N LEU A 69 -15.53 -0.69 8.05
CA LEU A 69 -15.84 -0.71 6.63
C LEU A 69 -17.34 -0.53 6.40
N ALA A 70 -17.70 0.28 5.42
CA ALA A 70 -19.08 0.60 5.08
C ALA A 70 -19.83 -0.56 4.36
N ILE A 71 -19.53 -1.81 4.75
CA ILE A 71 -20.15 -3.02 4.18
C ILE A 71 -21.61 -3.09 4.59
N LYS A 72 -22.49 -3.22 3.60
CA LYS A 72 -23.95 -3.30 3.78
C LYS A 72 -24.46 -4.73 3.80
N LEU A 73 -23.78 -5.68 3.15
CA LEU A 73 -24.16 -7.08 3.10
C LEU A 73 -23.76 -7.78 4.42
N PRO A 74 -24.74 -8.18 5.30
CA PRO A 74 -24.43 -8.73 6.62
C PRO A 74 -23.58 -10.00 6.56
N ASP A 75 -23.82 -10.84 5.55
CA ASP A 75 -23.09 -12.09 5.39
C ASP A 75 -21.61 -11.86 5.06
N LEU A 76 -21.30 -10.87 4.22
CA LEU A 76 -19.91 -10.47 3.93
C LEU A 76 -19.25 -9.86 5.17
N GLN A 77 -19.94 -8.96 5.87
CA GLN A 77 -19.44 -8.36 7.11
C GLN A 77 -19.12 -9.41 8.17
N SER A 78 -19.99 -10.41 8.32
CA SER A 78 -19.76 -11.54 9.22
C SER A 78 -18.48 -12.32 8.84
N ARG A 79 -18.28 -12.60 7.55
CA ARG A 79 -17.08 -13.30 7.05
C ARG A 79 -15.81 -12.51 7.34
N LEU A 80 -15.81 -11.21 7.03
CA LEU A 80 -14.67 -10.32 7.27
C LEU A 80 -14.35 -10.24 8.77
N SER A 81 -15.36 -10.24 9.63
CA SER A 81 -15.17 -10.20 11.09
C SER A 81 -14.58 -11.48 11.68
N LEU A 82 -14.67 -12.60 10.97
CA LEU A 82 -14.06 -13.89 11.37
C LEU A 82 -12.61 -14.03 10.86
N ALA A 83 -12.15 -13.14 10.00
CA ALA A 83 -10.79 -13.18 9.49
C ALA A 83 -9.77 -12.81 10.58
N LEU A 84 -8.54 -13.29 10.42
CA LEU A 84 -7.42 -12.85 11.24
C LEU A 84 -7.03 -11.42 10.82
N VAL A 85 -7.21 -10.46 11.72
CA VAL A 85 -6.97 -9.04 11.44
C VAL A 85 -5.65 -8.59 12.04
N PHE A 86 -4.83 -7.93 11.23
CA PHE A 86 -3.60 -7.25 11.65
C PHE A 86 -3.74 -5.76 11.37
N GLN A 87 -3.60 -4.95 12.40
CA GLN A 87 -3.53 -3.51 12.24
C GLN A 87 -2.08 -3.11 11.97
N LEU A 88 -1.84 -2.50 10.81
CA LEU A 88 -0.57 -1.89 10.48
C LEU A 88 -0.49 -0.50 11.11
N GLN A 89 0.49 -0.30 11.99
CA GLN A 89 0.73 1.00 12.58
C GLN A 89 1.57 1.86 11.64
N GLN A 90 1.30 3.16 11.64
CA GLN A 90 2.16 4.11 10.93
C GLN A 90 3.57 4.07 11.53
N LEU A 91 4.56 4.11 10.66
CA LEU A 91 5.95 4.17 11.06
C LEU A 91 6.24 5.45 11.85
N SER A 92 7.02 5.33 12.92
CA SER A 92 7.62 6.48 13.60
C SER A 92 8.58 7.23 12.67
N ASP A 93 8.92 8.48 12.97
CA ASP A 93 9.88 9.24 12.16
C ASP A 93 11.27 8.56 12.14
N GLU A 94 11.66 7.90 13.23
CA GLU A 94 12.89 7.10 13.29
C GLU A 94 12.82 5.88 12.36
N ASP A 95 11.69 5.18 12.32
CA ASP A 95 11.53 4.03 11.43
C ASP A 95 11.41 4.46 9.96
N LYS A 96 10.78 5.60 9.68
CA LYS A 96 10.77 6.22 8.35
C LYS A 96 12.19 6.56 7.89
N LEU A 97 13.01 7.15 8.76
CA LEU A 97 14.42 7.44 8.49
C LEU A 97 15.18 6.17 8.12
N ARG A 98 15.04 5.13 8.95
CA ARG A 98 15.68 3.82 8.68
C ARG A 98 15.22 3.21 7.37
N ALA A 99 13.91 3.28 7.05
CA ALA A 99 13.36 2.78 5.80
C ALA A 99 13.92 3.53 4.59
N LEU A 100 14.03 4.87 4.67
CA LEU A 100 14.64 5.69 3.62
C LEU A 100 16.13 5.34 3.42
N GLN A 101 16.88 5.20 4.51
CA GLN A 101 18.31 4.83 4.46
C GLN A 101 18.51 3.43 3.88
N LEU A 102 17.66 2.46 4.27
CA LEU A 102 17.70 1.11 3.71
C LEU A 102 17.41 1.11 2.22
N ARG A 103 16.40 1.88 1.76
CA ARG A 103 16.08 2.00 0.34
C ARG A 103 17.20 2.70 -0.44
N ALA A 104 17.77 3.76 0.11
CA ALA A 104 18.91 4.47 -0.47
C ALA A 104 20.14 3.54 -0.61
N SER A 105 20.50 2.82 0.44
CA SER A 105 21.65 1.92 0.46
C SER A 105 21.54 0.78 -0.57
N ARG A 106 20.32 0.23 -0.77
CA ARG A 106 20.06 -0.80 -1.80
C ARG A 106 20.30 -0.31 -3.23
N ARG A 107 20.33 1.00 -3.44
CA ARG A 107 20.62 1.66 -4.72
C ARG A 107 22.04 2.21 -4.80
N GLY A 108 22.86 1.97 -3.78
CA GLY A 108 24.20 2.52 -3.68
C GLY A 108 24.25 4.01 -3.32
N LEU A 109 23.12 4.59 -2.91
CA LEU A 109 22.99 5.97 -2.50
C LEU A 109 23.23 6.09 -0.99
N ASN A 110 24.09 7.01 -0.58
CA ASN A 110 24.30 7.29 0.83
C ASN A 110 23.38 8.42 1.29
N LEU A 111 22.50 8.15 2.24
CA LEU A 111 21.60 9.12 2.86
C LEU A 111 22.04 9.40 4.31
N PRO A 112 22.78 10.50 4.57
CA PRO A 112 23.18 10.88 5.92
C PRO A 112 21.97 11.18 6.83
N ASP A 113 22.13 10.99 8.14
CA ASP A 113 21.05 11.18 9.12
C ASP A 113 20.46 12.59 9.10
N ASP A 114 21.30 13.61 9.03
CA ASP A 114 20.88 15.02 8.99
C ASP A 114 20.06 15.33 7.71
N VAL A 115 20.44 14.76 6.59
CA VAL A 115 19.73 14.89 5.31
C VAL A 115 18.39 14.15 5.37
N GLY A 116 18.37 12.92 5.90
CA GLY A 116 17.15 12.15 6.06
C GLY A 116 16.15 12.82 7.01
N ARG A 117 16.60 13.35 8.15
CA ARG A 117 15.76 14.13 9.07
C ARG A 117 15.24 15.41 8.45
N PHE A 118 16.04 16.08 7.64
CA PHE A 118 15.61 17.26 6.89
C PHE A 118 14.50 16.93 5.89
N ILE A 119 14.59 15.78 5.18
CA ILE A 119 13.54 15.28 4.30
C ILE A 119 12.24 15.04 5.08
N LEU A 120 12.31 14.36 6.24
CA LEU A 120 11.14 14.08 7.07
C LEU A 120 10.47 15.34 7.64
N THR A 121 11.23 16.41 7.86
CA THR A 121 10.72 17.67 8.38
C THR A 121 9.99 18.50 7.31
N ARG A 122 10.42 18.41 6.05
CA ARG A 122 9.93 19.23 4.94
C ARG A 122 9.03 18.47 3.98
N GLY A 123 9.26 17.17 3.85
CA GLY A 123 8.54 16.31 2.94
C GLY A 123 7.17 15.86 3.44
N SER A 124 6.48 15.10 2.60
CA SER A 124 5.23 14.43 2.96
C SER A 124 5.45 13.41 4.08
N ARG A 125 4.42 13.19 4.89
CA ARG A 125 4.44 12.12 5.90
C ARG A 125 4.14 10.73 5.33
N SER A 126 3.68 10.63 4.08
CA SER A 126 3.44 9.37 3.38
C SER A 126 4.75 8.70 2.99
N MET A 127 4.89 7.39 3.25
CA MET A 127 6.07 6.62 2.85
C MET A 127 6.22 6.55 1.32
N ASN A 128 5.12 6.44 0.59
CA ASN A 128 5.14 6.42 -0.88
C ASN A 128 5.73 7.73 -1.44
N ALA A 129 5.22 8.88 -0.98
CA ALA A 129 5.74 10.17 -1.39
C ALA A 129 7.21 10.39 -0.98
N LEU A 130 7.63 9.87 0.19
CA LEU A 130 9.02 9.90 0.63
C LEU A 130 9.92 9.03 -0.25
N PHE A 131 9.42 7.90 -0.72
CA PHE A 131 10.16 7.04 -1.64
C PHE A 131 10.27 7.65 -3.04
N GLU A 132 9.20 8.26 -3.55
CA GLU A 132 9.23 9.01 -4.81
C GLU A 132 10.22 10.17 -4.76
N LEU A 133 10.23 10.90 -3.64
CA LEU A 133 11.20 11.97 -3.40
C LEU A 133 12.63 11.45 -3.40
N LEU A 134 12.87 10.31 -2.74
CA LEU A 134 14.20 9.67 -2.74
C LEU A 134 14.61 9.26 -4.16
N ASP A 135 13.68 8.78 -4.98
CA ASP A 135 13.91 8.38 -6.36
C ASP A 135 14.30 9.61 -7.23
N GLN A 136 13.64 10.75 -7.03
CA GLN A 136 13.99 12.02 -7.67
C GLN A 136 15.40 12.51 -7.27
N LEU A 137 15.71 12.42 -5.97
CA LEU A 137 17.02 12.81 -5.45
C LEU A 137 18.15 11.90 -5.94
N ASP A 138 17.90 10.63 -6.10
CA ASP A 138 18.85 9.66 -6.67
C ASP A 138 19.20 10.04 -8.11
N GLN A 139 18.19 10.27 -8.95
CA GLN A 139 18.38 10.71 -10.33
C GLN A 139 19.14 12.04 -10.42
N ALA A 140 18.77 13.04 -9.61
CA ALA A 140 19.44 14.33 -9.59
C ALA A 140 20.89 14.23 -9.12
N SER A 141 21.16 13.42 -8.08
CA SER A 141 22.51 13.15 -7.56
C SER A 141 23.39 12.51 -8.61
N LEU A 142 22.86 11.55 -9.38
CA LEU A 142 23.56 10.85 -10.44
C LEU A 142 23.91 11.81 -11.60
N GLN A 143 22.94 12.63 -12.03
CA GLN A 143 23.14 13.61 -13.11
C GLN A 143 24.15 14.69 -12.73
N ALA A 144 24.07 15.20 -11.50
CA ALA A 144 24.97 16.24 -11.01
C ALA A 144 26.34 15.70 -10.54
N GLN A 145 26.47 14.38 -10.40
CA GLN A 145 27.65 13.72 -9.79
C GLN A 145 27.97 14.29 -8.38
N ARG A 146 26.91 14.59 -7.60
CA ARG A 146 27.02 15.20 -6.26
C ARG A 146 26.40 14.31 -5.20
N LYS A 147 26.99 14.33 -4.00
CA LYS A 147 26.43 13.63 -2.84
C LYS A 147 25.17 14.33 -2.32
N LEU A 148 24.29 13.59 -1.68
CA LEU A 148 23.12 14.14 -0.99
C LEU A 148 23.59 14.99 0.20
N THR A 149 23.28 16.27 0.16
CA THR A 149 23.53 17.25 1.22
C THR A 149 22.32 18.17 1.34
N ILE A 150 22.09 18.79 2.49
CA ILE A 150 20.97 19.73 2.67
C ILE A 150 20.99 20.88 1.63
N PRO A 151 22.13 21.51 1.31
CA PRO A 151 22.17 22.50 0.23
C PRO A 151 21.75 21.94 -1.12
N PHE A 152 22.21 20.73 -1.49
CA PHE A 152 21.83 20.09 -2.73
C PHE A 152 20.32 19.80 -2.79
N LEU A 153 19.71 19.32 -1.69
CA LEU A 153 18.27 19.11 -1.61
C LEU A 153 17.49 20.42 -1.83
N LYS A 154 17.90 21.50 -1.17
CA LYS A 154 17.25 22.79 -1.33
C LYS A 154 17.30 23.30 -2.77
N GLU A 155 18.43 23.13 -3.43
CA GLU A 155 18.60 23.50 -4.84
C GLU A 155 17.70 22.65 -5.76
N THR A 156 17.66 21.33 -5.53
CA THR A 156 16.94 20.38 -6.39
C THR A 156 15.43 20.45 -6.20
N LEU A 157 14.96 20.66 -4.97
CA LEU A 157 13.53 20.59 -4.60
C LEU A 157 12.87 21.95 -4.43
N GLY A 158 13.63 23.06 -4.49
CA GLY A 158 13.11 24.41 -4.27
C GLY A 158 12.70 24.68 -2.82
N TRP A 159 13.34 24.09 -1.82
CA TRP A 159 13.01 24.15 -0.39
C TRP A 159 13.72 25.26 0.38
#